data_f61f53175c8468d95dea2f886f9b682c
#
_entry.id   f61f53175c8468d95dea2f886f9b682c
#
_cell.length_a   1.000
_cell.length_b   1.000
_cell.length_c   1.000
_cell.angle_alpha   90.00
_cell.angle_beta   90.00
_cell.angle_gamma   90.00
#
_symmetry.space_group_name_H-M   'P 1'
#
loop_
_entity.id
_entity.type
_entity.pdbx_description
1 polymer ?
#
loop_
_entity_poly.entity_id
_entity_poly.type
_entity_poly.pdbx_seq_one_letter_code
_entity_poly.pdbx_strand_id
1 'polypeptide(L)'
;MNRFELVVPCHFGLEAVVKREIYDLGYEITRVEDGRVSFEGDAEAICRANVFLRGAERVLLLVGRFKAVTYDELFEGIKALPWDEYIPQDGKFWVKKASSIKSRLFSPSDIQSIVKKAMVEKLKRSYHIDWFPEDGAEYPVRVFLYKDEVMVTLDTSGDSLHKRGYRLATSKAPITETLAASLIMLTPWHADRILVDPFCGSGTFPIEAAMMAANIAPGMNRGFTAESWTNFIPKKLWYETIQEANDMVDTDISVDIQGYDIDPDVVANARENAKSAGVDHLIHFQQREVADMHHPKKYGFIISNPPYGERLEEKSALPALYKQIGDAYKGLDAWSMYLITSYEDAERYIGRKADKNRKIYNGMIKTYFYQFMGPKPPKRKKDH
;
A
#
# COMPACT_ATOMS: atom_id res chain seq x y z
N MET A 1 -18.66 -22.91 -4.07
CA MET A 1 -17.32 -22.29 -4.17
C MET A 1 -16.73 -22.23 -2.78
N ASN A 2 -15.48 -22.62 -2.62
CA ASN A 2 -14.80 -22.51 -1.32
C ASN A 2 -14.68 -21.03 -0.94
N ARG A 3 -15.07 -20.68 0.27
CA ARG A 3 -14.87 -19.34 0.83
C ARG A 3 -13.61 -19.33 1.68
N PHE A 4 -12.88 -18.26 1.62
CA PHE A 4 -11.62 -18.02 2.32
C PHE A 4 -11.72 -16.76 3.16
N GLU A 5 -11.06 -16.72 4.29
CA GLU A 5 -10.76 -15.46 4.96
C GLU A 5 -9.45 -14.91 4.41
N LEU A 6 -9.49 -13.71 3.88
CA LEU A 6 -8.33 -12.98 3.37
C LEU A 6 -7.94 -11.89 4.36
N VAL A 7 -6.65 -11.80 4.65
CA VAL A 7 -6.07 -10.79 5.55
C VAL A 7 -5.22 -9.83 4.73
N VAL A 8 -5.52 -8.55 4.85
CA VAL A 8 -4.87 -7.48 4.09
C VAL A 8 -4.10 -6.57 5.05
N PRO A 9 -2.78 -6.77 5.21
CA PRO A 9 -1.94 -5.83 5.92
C PRO A 9 -1.91 -4.46 5.22
N CYS A 10 -1.94 -3.40 6.00
CA CYS A 10 -1.85 -2.02 5.54
C CYS A 10 -1.03 -1.17 6.51
N HIS A 11 -0.73 0.07 6.14
CA HIS A 11 -0.09 1.00 7.06
C HIS A 11 -0.99 1.28 8.27
N PHE A 12 -0.41 1.25 9.45
CA PHE A 12 -1.10 1.56 10.71
C PHE A 12 -1.78 2.94 10.66
N GLY A 13 -3.06 2.96 11.02
CA GLY A 13 -3.89 4.17 10.97
C GLY A 13 -4.58 4.42 9.62
N LEU A 14 -4.36 3.53 8.62
CA LEU A 14 -4.98 3.60 7.29
C LEU A 14 -5.96 2.45 7.02
N GLU A 15 -6.33 1.69 8.05
CA GLU A 15 -7.26 0.55 7.94
C GLU A 15 -8.61 0.97 7.36
N ALA A 16 -9.08 2.19 7.67
CA ALA A 16 -10.34 2.71 7.14
C ALA A 16 -10.31 2.91 5.61
N VAL A 17 -9.13 3.20 5.03
CA VAL A 17 -8.94 3.34 3.59
C VAL A 17 -9.08 1.98 2.93
N VAL A 18 -8.30 0.99 3.38
CA VAL A 18 -8.34 -0.37 2.84
C VAL A 18 -9.71 -1.02 3.05
N LYS A 19 -10.35 -0.78 4.20
CA LYS A 19 -11.72 -1.21 4.45
C LYS A 19 -12.69 -0.70 3.38
N ARG A 20 -12.57 0.58 3.00
CA ARG A 20 -13.42 1.17 1.97
C ARG A 20 -13.15 0.54 0.61
N GLU A 21 -11.88 0.36 0.22
CA GLU A 21 -11.52 -0.32 -1.04
C GLU A 21 -12.12 -1.73 -1.13
N ILE A 22 -12.08 -2.51 -0.02
CA ILE A 22 -12.66 -3.86 0.02
C ILE A 22 -14.20 -3.81 -0.15
N TYR A 23 -14.87 -2.85 0.48
CA TYR A 23 -16.32 -2.64 0.27
C TYR A 23 -16.65 -2.23 -1.17
N ASP A 24 -15.84 -1.35 -1.76
CA ASP A 24 -16.02 -0.90 -3.14
C ASP A 24 -15.81 -2.05 -4.14
N LEU A 25 -15.00 -3.06 -3.79
CA LEU A 25 -14.87 -4.32 -4.54
C LEU A 25 -16.04 -5.30 -4.32
N GLY A 26 -16.98 -5.01 -3.41
CA GLY A 26 -18.15 -5.82 -3.14
C GLY A 26 -17.98 -6.92 -2.10
N TYR A 27 -16.93 -6.87 -1.26
CA TYR A 27 -16.67 -7.87 -0.23
C TYR A 27 -17.04 -7.40 1.18
N GLU A 28 -17.45 -8.35 2.02
CA GLU A 28 -17.83 -8.09 3.42
C GLU A 28 -16.63 -8.22 4.35
N ILE A 29 -16.43 -7.21 5.19
CA ILE A 29 -15.38 -7.18 6.20
C ILE A 29 -15.73 -8.11 7.35
N THR A 30 -14.82 -9.01 7.71
CA THR A 30 -14.96 -9.89 8.88
C THR A 30 -14.28 -9.32 10.12
N ARG A 31 -13.14 -8.63 9.94
CA ARG A 31 -12.36 -8.11 11.06
C ARG A 31 -11.53 -6.89 10.67
N VAL A 32 -11.41 -5.93 11.60
CA VAL A 32 -10.47 -4.80 11.51
C VAL A 32 -9.59 -4.81 12.74
N GLU A 33 -8.30 -4.86 12.52
CA GLU A 33 -7.27 -4.83 13.58
C GLU A 33 -6.21 -3.79 13.22
N ASP A 34 -5.39 -3.41 14.18
CA ASP A 34 -4.29 -2.48 13.95
C ASP A 34 -3.36 -2.98 12.82
N GLY A 35 -3.30 -2.21 11.74
CA GLY A 35 -2.46 -2.49 10.57
C GLY A 35 -2.98 -3.61 9.65
N ARG A 36 -4.24 -4.05 9.77
CA ARG A 36 -4.82 -5.05 8.86
C ARG A 36 -6.34 -5.04 8.83
N VAL A 37 -6.88 -5.47 7.70
CA VAL A 37 -8.32 -5.69 7.49
C VAL A 37 -8.52 -7.10 6.98
N SER A 38 -9.49 -7.84 7.53
CA SER A 38 -9.87 -9.16 7.03
C SER A 38 -11.25 -9.14 6.40
N PHE A 39 -11.45 -9.94 5.37
CA PHE A 39 -12.72 -10.08 4.68
C PHE A 39 -12.91 -11.51 4.14
N GLU A 40 -14.14 -11.89 3.85
CA GLU A 40 -14.45 -13.15 3.19
C GLU A 40 -14.55 -13.01 1.68
N GLY A 41 -13.99 -13.98 0.97
CA GLY A 41 -14.10 -14.08 -0.48
C GLY A 41 -13.82 -15.49 -0.99
N ASP A 42 -13.84 -15.65 -2.28
CA ASP A 42 -13.51 -16.90 -2.98
C ASP A 42 -12.17 -16.75 -3.74
N ALA A 43 -11.90 -17.67 -4.66
CA ALA A 43 -10.68 -17.62 -5.49
C ALA A 43 -10.60 -16.35 -6.36
N GLU A 44 -11.74 -15.85 -6.84
CA GLU A 44 -11.81 -14.59 -7.59
C GLU A 44 -11.44 -13.40 -6.69
N ALA A 45 -11.87 -13.39 -5.43
CA ALA A 45 -11.53 -12.36 -4.47
C ALA A 45 -10.01 -12.25 -4.22
N ILE A 46 -9.28 -13.38 -4.27
CA ILE A 46 -7.81 -13.37 -4.19
C ILE A 46 -7.22 -12.61 -5.39
N CYS A 47 -7.69 -12.89 -6.59
CA CYS A 47 -7.23 -12.23 -7.81
C CYS A 47 -7.53 -10.72 -7.76
N ARG A 48 -8.81 -10.37 -7.52
CA ARG A 48 -9.28 -8.98 -7.50
C ARG A 48 -8.63 -8.14 -6.41
N ALA A 49 -8.46 -8.69 -5.21
CA ALA A 49 -7.80 -7.98 -4.13
C ALA A 49 -6.32 -7.65 -4.45
N ASN A 50 -5.58 -8.59 -5.07
CA ASN A 50 -4.20 -8.35 -5.47
C ASN A 50 -4.08 -7.32 -6.60
N VAL A 51 -5.02 -7.30 -7.55
CA VAL A 51 -4.98 -6.40 -8.71
C VAL A 51 -5.47 -5.00 -8.36
N PHE A 52 -6.55 -4.86 -7.59
CA PHE A 52 -7.26 -3.58 -7.41
C PHE A 52 -6.93 -2.82 -6.13
N LEU A 53 -6.51 -3.48 -5.03
CA LEU A 53 -6.26 -2.77 -3.77
C LEU A 53 -5.00 -1.89 -3.84
N ARG A 54 -5.19 -0.59 -3.66
CA ARG A 54 -4.12 0.43 -3.72
C ARG A 54 -3.38 0.60 -2.40
N GLY A 55 -4.12 0.56 -1.29
CA GLY A 55 -3.59 0.75 0.06
C GLY A 55 -3.07 -0.52 0.73
N ALA A 56 -3.27 -1.67 0.13
CA ALA A 56 -2.85 -2.96 0.66
C ALA A 56 -1.36 -3.20 0.46
N GLU A 57 -0.68 -3.66 1.51
CA GLU A 57 0.73 -4.11 1.41
C GLU A 57 0.86 -5.52 0.81
N ARG A 58 -0.14 -6.37 1.09
CA ARG A 58 -0.27 -7.75 0.62
C ARG A 58 -1.71 -8.21 0.72
N VAL A 59 -2.00 -9.32 0.02
CA VAL A 59 -3.17 -10.14 0.26
C VAL A 59 -2.70 -11.49 0.79
N LEU A 60 -3.16 -11.87 1.96
CA LEU A 60 -2.77 -13.12 2.63
C LEU A 60 -3.99 -14.02 2.77
N LEU A 61 -3.87 -15.28 2.38
CA LEU A 61 -4.89 -16.29 2.60
C LEU A 61 -4.74 -16.85 4.02
N LEU A 62 -5.75 -16.71 4.87
CA LEU A 62 -5.72 -17.25 6.23
C LEU A 62 -5.85 -18.78 6.18
N VAL A 63 -4.88 -19.49 6.73
CA VAL A 63 -4.93 -20.95 6.91
C VAL A 63 -5.53 -21.29 8.27
N GLY A 64 -5.21 -20.51 9.31
CA GLY A 64 -5.82 -20.69 10.62
C GLY A 64 -5.35 -19.73 11.68
N ARG A 65 -6.10 -19.73 12.81
CA ARG A 65 -5.79 -18.99 14.04
C ARG A 65 -5.95 -19.90 15.25
N PHE A 66 -5.03 -19.81 16.21
CA PHE A 66 -5.11 -20.55 17.45
C PHE A 66 -4.22 -19.89 18.52
N LYS A 67 -4.32 -20.33 19.78
CA LYS A 67 -3.44 -19.87 20.86
C LYS A 67 -2.29 -20.84 21.06
N ALA A 68 -1.10 -20.29 21.31
CA ALA A 68 0.06 -21.07 21.69
C ALA A 68 0.97 -20.27 22.64
N VAL A 69 1.28 -20.83 23.80
CA VAL A 69 2.18 -20.26 24.79
C VAL A 69 3.45 -21.10 24.98
N THR A 70 3.48 -22.30 24.38
CA THR A 70 4.63 -23.18 24.29
C THR A 70 4.91 -23.58 22.85
N TYR A 71 6.14 -24.04 22.59
CA TYR A 71 6.51 -24.53 21.26
C TYR A 71 5.80 -25.84 20.89
N ASP A 72 5.43 -26.66 21.87
CA ASP A 72 4.63 -27.88 21.64
C ASP A 72 3.20 -27.52 21.20
N GLU A 73 2.57 -26.52 21.86
CA GLU A 73 1.26 -26.02 21.44
C GLU A 73 1.31 -25.40 20.04
N LEU A 74 2.37 -24.64 19.72
CA LEU A 74 2.59 -24.11 18.38
C LEU A 74 2.70 -25.25 17.36
N PHE A 75 3.52 -26.26 17.63
CA PHE A 75 3.71 -27.40 16.75
C PHE A 75 2.40 -28.16 16.47
N GLU A 76 1.67 -28.54 17.52
CA GLU A 76 0.40 -29.28 17.36
C GLU A 76 -0.69 -28.41 16.69
N GLY A 77 -0.76 -27.11 17.01
CA GLY A 77 -1.68 -26.19 16.35
C GLY A 77 -1.41 -26.05 14.86
N ILE A 78 -0.16 -25.91 14.45
CA ILE A 78 0.25 -25.87 13.03
C ILE A 78 -0.06 -27.18 12.31
N LYS A 79 0.23 -28.31 12.95
CA LYS A 79 0.01 -29.64 12.40
C LYS A 79 -1.47 -29.97 12.20
N ALA A 80 -2.36 -29.38 13.02
CA ALA A 80 -3.81 -29.54 12.90
C ALA A 80 -4.43 -28.76 11.71
N LEU A 81 -3.70 -27.82 11.12
CA LEU A 81 -4.20 -27.01 10.00
C LEU A 81 -4.34 -27.84 8.69
N PRO A 82 -5.26 -27.47 7.80
CA PRO A 82 -5.57 -28.23 6.59
C PRO A 82 -4.61 -27.91 5.44
N TRP A 83 -3.31 -28.14 5.64
CA TRP A 83 -2.26 -27.81 4.67
C TRP A 83 -2.42 -28.50 3.33
N ASP A 84 -2.92 -29.72 3.31
CA ASP A 84 -3.16 -30.54 2.14
C ASP A 84 -4.34 -30.06 1.27
N GLU A 85 -5.18 -29.16 1.79
CA GLU A 85 -6.20 -28.49 0.98
C GLU A 85 -5.59 -27.37 0.09
N TYR A 86 -4.44 -26.82 0.49
CA TYR A 86 -3.80 -25.70 -0.19
C TYR A 86 -2.53 -26.09 -0.94
N ILE A 87 -1.67 -26.90 -0.34
CA ILE A 87 -0.32 -27.21 -0.83
C ILE A 87 -0.33 -28.61 -1.44
N PRO A 88 -0.21 -28.78 -2.77
CA PRO A 88 -0.13 -30.08 -3.41
C PRO A 88 1.19 -30.80 -3.07
N GLN A 89 1.27 -32.08 -3.43
CA GLN A 89 2.39 -32.95 -3.08
C GLN A 89 3.75 -32.45 -3.59
N ASP A 90 3.78 -31.79 -4.75
CA ASP A 90 4.95 -31.21 -5.40
C ASP A 90 5.20 -29.76 -4.97
N GLY A 91 4.30 -29.15 -4.18
CA GLY A 91 4.37 -27.75 -3.77
C GLY A 91 5.63 -27.43 -2.98
N LYS A 92 6.30 -26.32 -3.33
CA LYS A 92 7.45 -25.78 -2.59
C LYS A 92 6.96 -24.84 -1.50
N PHE A 93 7.18 -25.19 -0.24
CA PHE A 93 6.68 -24.43 0.90
C PHE A 93 7.78 -24.10 1.91
N TRP A 94 7.74 -22.90 2.43
CA TRP A 94 8.65 -22.43 3.50
C TRP A 94 8.03 -21.31 4.32
N VAL A 95 8.54 -21.11 5.53
CA VAL A 95 8.12 -19.97 6.35
C VAL A 95 8.95 -18.74 5.98
N LYS A 96 8.35 -17.90 5.13
CA LYS A 96 8.99 -16.66 4.59
C LYS A 96 9.22 -15.61 5.68
N LYS A 97 8.31 -15.52 6.65
CA LYS A 97 8.40 -14.56 7.75
C LYS A 97 7.65 -15.08 8.98
N ALA A 98 8.31 -14.99 10.14
CA ALA A 98 7.67 -15.07 11.44
C ALA A 98 7.85 -13.74 12.16
N SER A 99 6.84 -13.31 12.91
CA SER A 99 6.93 -12.15 13.80
C SER A 99 6.13 -12.41 15.06
N SER A 100 6.63 -11.91 16.18
CA SER A 100 6.01 -12.08 17.48
C SER A 100 6.04 -10.77 18.26
N ILE A 101 4.88 -10.36 18.75
CA ILE A 101 4.70 -9.13 19.51
C ILE A 101 3.91 -9.45 20.78
N LYS A 102 4.43 -9.07 21.93
CA LYS A 102 3.78 -9.27 23.25
C LYS A 102 3.33 -10.72 23.50
N SER A 103 4.08 -11.69 23.01
CA SER A 103 3.80 -13.12 23.14
C SER A 103 4.95 -13.84 23.86
N ARG A 104 4.65 -14.99 24.48
CA ARG A 104 5.65 -15.82 25.20
C ARG A 104 6.66 -16.42 24.23
N LEU A 105 6.22 -16.86 23.07
CA LEU A 105 7.10 -17.32 21.99
C LEU A 105 7.62 -16.09 21.25
N PHE A 106 8.87 -15.73 21.47
CA PHE A 106 9.43 -14.46 20.99
C PHE A 106 10.51 -14.60 19.89
N SER A 107 11.08 -15.81 19.71
CA SER A 107 12.15 -16.06 18.73
C SER A 107 11.57 -16.34 17.33
N PRO A 108 11.71 -15.44 16.34
CA PRO A 108 11.22 -15.69 14.98
C PRO A 108 11.86 -16.91 14.32
N SER A 109 13.14 -17.17 14.54
CA SER A 109 13.86 -18.31 13.97
C SER A 109 13.33 -19.65 14.49
N ASP A 110 13.07 -19.74 15.81
CA ASP A 110 12.54 -20.96 16.42
C ASP A 110 11.10 -21.20 15.94
N ILE A 111 10.27 -20.14 15.88
CA ILE A 111 8.93 -20.22 15.33
C ILE A 111 8.97 -20.74 13.89
N GLN A 112 9.85 -20.19 13.03
CA GLN A 112 9.98 -20.64 11.64
C GLN A 112 10.35 -22.13 11.55
N SER A 113 11.31 -22.56 12.34
CA SER A 113 11.79 -23.96 12.35
C SER A 113 10.69 -24.93 12.79
N ILE A 114 9.98 -24.60 13.87
CA ILE A 114 8.90 -25.43 14.42
C ILE A 114 7.72 -25.49 13.47
N VAL A 115 7.32 -24.35 12.90
CA VAL A 115 6.23 -24.28 11.91
C VAL A 115 6.56 -25.13 10.68
N LYS A 116 7.77 -25.00 10.09
CA LYS A 116 8.19 -25.82 8.94
C LYS A 116 8.15 -27.31 9.28
N LYS A 117 8.66 -27.71 10.46
CA LYS A 117 8.65 -29.10 10.90
C LYS A 117 7.22 -29.65 11.05
N ALA A 118 6.32 -28.91 11.67
CA ALA A 118 4.92 -29.30 11.85
C ALA A 118 4.17 -29.46 10.51
N MET A 119 4.41 -28.53 9.57
CA MET A 119 3.86 -28.62 8.21
C MET A 119 4.33 -29.89 7.49
N VAL A 120 5.66 -30.16 7.54
CA VAL A 120 6.24 -31.36 6.94
C VAL A 120 5.62 -32.62 7.52
N GLU A 121 5.45 -32.73 8.83
CA GLU A 121 4.81 -33.91 9.45
C GLU A 121 3.35 -34.07 9.05
N LYS A 122 2.58 -32.98 8.96
CA LYS A 122 1.19 -33.03 8.49
C LYS A 122 1.12 -33.51 7.04
N LEU A 123 1.89 -32.89 6.15
CA LEU A 123 1.85 -33.21 4.72
C LEU A 123 2.40 -34.61 4.40
N LYS A 124 3.43 -35.09 5.13
CA LYS A 124 3.89 -36.48 5.03
C LYS A 124 2.77 -37.48 5.31
N ARG A 125 1.97 -37.21 6.33
CA ARG A 125 0.82 -38.07 6.69
C ARG A 125 -0.28 -38.01 5.64
N SER A 126 -0.61 -36.80 5.16
CA SER A 126 -1.67 -36.60 4.18
C SER A 126 -1.34 -37.23 2.82
N TYR A 127 -0.09 -37.13 2.37
CA TYR A 127 0.34 -37.63 1.07
C TYR A 127 0.99 -39.02 1.11
N HIS A 128 1.23 -39.59 2.28
CA HIS A 128 1.91 -40.88 2.46
C HIS A 128 3.29 -40.91 1.80
N ILE A 129 4.09 -39.83 1.95
CA ILE A 129 5.44 -39.69 1.39
C ILE A 129 6.42 -39.29 2.48
N ASP A 130 7.70 -39.66 2.29
CA ASP A 130 8.78 -39.28 3.21
C ASP A 130 9.62 -38.11 2.70
N TRP A 131 9.53 -37.81 1.41
CA TRP A 131 10.30 -36.76 0.77
C TRP A 131 9.42 -35.92 -0.18
N PHE A 132 9.64 -34.58 -0.19
CA PHE A 132 8.93 -33.66 -1.03
C PHE A 132 9.82 -33.23 -2.18
N PRO A 133 9.39 -33.33 -3.45
CA PRO A 133 10.16 -32.87 -4.62
C PRO A 133 10.38 -31.35 -4.60
N GLU A 134 9.45 -30.57 -4.08
CA GLU A 134 9.47 -29.08 -4.00
C GLU A 134 9.81 -28.43 -5.37
N ASP A 135 9.37 -29.02 -6.47
CA ASP A 135 9.57 -28.58 -7.85
C ASP A 135 8.32 -27.94 -8.48
N GLY A 136 7.21 -27.91 -7.74
CA GLY A 136 5.95 -27.28 -8.12
C GLY A 136 5.87 -25.80 -7.73
N ALA A 137 4.61 -25.33 -7.59
CA ALA A 137 4.30 -23.95 -7.22
C ALA A 137 4.83 -23.57 -5.82
N GLU A 138 5.16 -22.31 -5.63
CA GLU A 138 5.66 -21.77 -4.37
C GLU A 138 4.53 -21.37 -3.42
N TYR A 139 4.60 -21.81 -2.16
CA TYR A 139 3.65 -21.51 -1.09
C TYR A 139 4.38 -20.87 0.11
N PRO A 140 4.68 -19.56 0.05
CA PRO A 140 5.34 -18.86 1.14
C PRO A 140 4.37 -18.63 2.31
N VAL A 141 4.75 -19.15 3.47
CA VAL A 141 3.97 -19.04 4.71
C VAL A 141 4.41 -17.82 5.52
N ARG A 142 3.45 -17.14 6.12
CA ARG A 142 3.71 -16.09 7.10
C ARG A 142 3.02 -16.43 8.41
N VAL A 143 3.75 -16.26 9.50
CA VAL A 143 3.27 -16.51 10.86
C VAL A 143 3.38 -15.24 11.67
N PHE A 144 2.28 -14.85 12.28
CA PHE A 144 2.20 -13.68 13.14
C PHE A 144 1.66 -14.08 14.51
N LEU A 145 2.40 -13.77 15.57
CA LEU A 145 1.99 -13.96 16.96
C LEU A 145 1.72 -12.59 17.58
N TYR A 146 0.58 -12.46 18.21
CA TYR A 146 0.23 -11.27 18.99
C TYR A 146 -0.56 -11.66 20.23
N LYS A 147 -0.01 -11.37 21.41
CA LYS A 147 -0.62 -11.74 22.70
C LYS A 147 -0.96 -13.23 22.78
N ASP A 148 -0.02 -14.07 22.35
CA ASP A 148 -0.11 -15.53 22.31
C ASP A 148 -1.16 -16.09 21.30
N GLU A 149 -1.81 -15.24 20.52
CA GLU A 149 -2.60 -15.68 19.37
C GLU A 149 -1.69 -15.83 18.14
N VAL A 150 -1.76 -16.99 17.54
CA VAL A 150 -1.04 -17.36 16.32
C VAL A 150 -1.96 -17.19 15.13
N MET A 151 -1.54 -16.45 14.12
CA MET A 151 -2.18 -16.34 12.82
C MET A 151 -1.23 -16.90 11.76
N VAL A 152 -1.73 -17.83 10.96
CA VAL A 152 -0.96 -18.51 9.92
C VAL A 152 -1.59 -18.24 8.57
N THR A 153 -0.80 -17.77 7.62
CA THR A 153 -1.28 -17.33 6.31
C THR A 153 -0.37 -17.80 5.18
N LEU A 154 -0.92 -17.96 3.98
CA LEU A 154 -0.19 -18.08 2.72
C LEU A 154 -0.11 -16.70 2.04
N ASP A 155 1.07 -16.32 1.56
CA ASP A 155 1.30 -15.05 0.88
C ASP A 155 0.93 -15.17 -0.60
N THR A 156 -0.24 -14.65 -0.98
CA THR A 156 -0.74 -14.71 -2.37
C THR A 156 -0.03 -13.73 -3.29
N SER A 157 0.50 -12.65 -2.73
CA SER A 157 1.04 -11.52 -3.51
C SER A 157 2.47 -11.72 -4.00
N GLY A 158 3.30 -12.43 -3.23
CA GLY A 158 4.73 -12.60 -3.52
C GLY A 158 5.56 -11.39 -3.12
N ASP A 159 5.88 -10.51 -4.05
CA ASP A 159 6.45 -9.20 -3.75
C ASP A 159 5.40 -8.29 -3.09
N SER A 160 5.86 -7.31 -2.31
CA SER A 160 4.95 -6.34 -1.68
C SER A 160 4.19 -5.54 -2.72
N LEU A 161 2.90 -5.25 -2.48
CA LEU A 161 2.03 -4.59 -3.47
C LEU A 161 2.43 -3.14 -3.76
N HIS A 162 3.24 -2.49 -2.90
CA HIS A 162 3.81 -1.19 -3.25
C HIS A 162 4.71 -1.25 -4.49
N LYS A 163 5.33 -2.39 -4.79
CA LYS A 163 6.08 -2.60 -6.03
C LYS A 163 5.12 -2.73 -7.21
N ARG A 164 4.61 -1.60 -7.71
CA ARG A 164 3.66 -1.56 -8.85
C ARG A 164 4.29 -2.00 -10.17
N GLY A 165 5.62 -1.95 -10.26
CA GLY A 165 6.38 -2.25 -11.49
C GLY A 165 6.86 -1.00 -12.25
N TYR A 166 6.32 0.17 -11.99
CA TYR A 166 6.68 1.38 -12.73
C TYR A 166 7.96 2.07 -12.24
N ARG A 167 8.41 1.83 -11.01
CA ARG A 167 9.58 2.50 -10.44
C ARG A 167 10.88 1.93 -10.99
N LEU A 168 11.44 2.59 -11.99
CA LEU A 168 12.71 2.24 -12.63
C LEU A 168 13.89 2.91 -11.93
N ALA A 169 13.70 4.14 -11.47
CA ALA A 169 14.69 4.94 -10.75
C ALA A 169 14.17 5.39 -9.39
N THR A 170 15.04 5.34 -8.39
CA THR A 170 14.71 5.74 -7.02
C THR A 170 15.50 6.96 -6.59
N SER A 171 14.82 7.92 -5.96
CA SER A 171 15.45 8.91 -5.10
C SER A 171 15.79 8.29 -3.74
N LYS A 172 16.51 9.02 -2.89
CA LYS A 172 16.78 8.59 -1.52
C LYS A 172 15.46 8.45 -0.74
N ALA A 173 15.19 7.26 -0.18
CA ALA A 173 14.06 6.95 0.69
C ALA A 173 12.68 7.49 0.22
N PRO A 174 12.20 7.12 -0.98
CA PRO A 174 10.90 7.57 -1.46
C PRO A 174 9.78 7.01 -0.58
N ILE A 175 8.67 7.76 -0.49
CA ILE A 175 7.43 7.23 0.09
C ILE A 175 6.97 6.01 -0.72
N THR A 176 6.45 4.97 -0.03
CA THR A 176 5.91 3.80 -0.73
C THR A 176 4.62 4.14 -1.48
N GLU A 177 4.39 3.48 -2.59
CA GLU A 177 3.22 3.70 -3.45
C GLU A 177 1.91 3.44 -2.71
N THR A 178 1.85 2.39 -1.89
CA THR A 178 0.69 2.05 -1.05
C THR A 178 0.37 3.14 -0.02
N LEU A 179 1.40 3.73 0.59
CA LEU A 179 1.24 4.84 1.52
C LEU A 179 0.76 6.10 0.77
N ALA A 180 1.42 6.47 -0.33
CA ALA A 180 1.04 7.63 -1.13
C ALA A 180 -0.40 7.54 -1.63
N ALA A 181 -0.79 6.39 -2.21
CA ALA A 181 -2.15 6.12 -2.64
C ALA A 181 -3.16 6.28 -1.49
N SER A 182 -2.87 5.67 -0.34
CA SER A 182 -3.75 5.77 0.84
C SER A 182 -3.90 7.21 1.34
N LEU A 183 -2.82 8.00 1.30
CA LEU A 183 -2.88 9.41 1.70
C LEU A 183 -3.71 10.25 0.73
N ILE A 184 -3.60 10.01 -0.58
CA ILE A 184 -4.46 10.66 -1.58
C ILE A 184 -5.94 10.32 -1.31
N MET A 185 -6.26 9.05 -1.08
CA MET A 185 -7.62 8.58 -0.78
C MET A 185 -8.19 9.12 0.55
N LEU A 186 -7.35 9.57 1.48
CA LEU A 186 -7.78 10.28 2.69
C LEU A 186 -8.16 11.74 2.45
N THR A 187 -7.79 12.31 1.31
CA THR A 187 -8.15 13.69 0.93
C THR A 187 -9.46 13.70 0.16
N PRO A 188 -10.15 14.84 0.08
CA PRO A 188 -11.30 15.01 -0.81
C PRO A 188 -10.89 15.40 -2.24
N TRP A 189 -9.68 15.06 -2.67
CA TRP A 189 -9.26 15.27 -4.05
C TRP A 189 -9.96 14.32 -5.01
N HIS A 190 -10.32 14.83 -6.16
CA HIS A 190 -10.89 14.11 -7.29
C HIS A 190 -10.26 14.61 -8.59
N ALA A 191 -10.35 13.84 -9.66
CA ALA A 191 -9.70 14.10 -10.94
C ALA A 191 -10.10 15.43 -11.61
N ASP A 192 -11.26 16.01 -11.27
CA ASP A 192 -11.71 17.32 -11.73
C ASP A 192 -11.01 18.52 -11.07
N ARG A 193 -10.10 18.24 -10.12
CA ARG A 193 -9.39 19.24 -9.31
C ARG A 193 -7.89 19.14 -9.52
N ILE A 194 -7.23 20.27 -9.60
CA ILE A 194 -5.76 20.31 -9.70
C ILE A 194 -5.11 19.71 -8.46
N LEU A 195 -4.05 18.94 -8.67
CA LEU A 195 -3.16 18.43 -7.64
C LEU A 195 -1.72 18.85 -7.94
N VAL A 196 -1.02 19.37 -6.95
CA VAL A 196 0.39 19.72 -7.04
C VAL A 196 1.18 19.03 -5.92
N ASP A 197 2.28 18.39 -6.27
CA ASP A 197 3.31 17.95 -5.32
C ASP A 197 4.58 18.77 -5.54
N PRO A 198 4.87 19.76 -4.69
CA PRO A 198 6.05 20.64 -4.84
C PRO A 198 7.37 20.00 -4.38
N PHE A 199 7.36 18.77 -3.89
CA PHE A 199 8.51 17.95 -3.51
C PHE A 199 8.36 16.55 -4.06
N CYS A 200 8.09 16.45 -5.37
CA CYS A 200 7.61 15.21 -5.97
C CYS A 200 8.63 14.06 -5.95
N GLY A 201 9.91 14.36 -5.78
CA GLY A 201 10.94 13.35 -5.79
C GLY A 201 10.86 12.50 -7.06
N SER A 202 10.84 11.19 -6.91
CA SER A 202 10.66 10.25 -8.03
C SER A 202 9.22 10.16 -8.60
N GLY A 203 8.33 11.08 -8.21
CA GLY A 203 6.99 11.24 -8.78
C GLY A 203 5.89 10.41 -8.13
N THR A 204 6.09 9.83 -6.93
CA THR A 204 5.14 8.85 -6.37
C THR A 204 3.72 9.40 -6.21
N PHE A 205 3.52 10.57 -5.58
CA PHE A 205 2.18 11.15 -5.43
C PHE A 205 1.52 11.50 -6.77
N PRO A 206 2.18 12.23 -7.70
CA PRO A 206 1.63 12.53 -9.01
C PRO A 206 1.26 11.27 -9.80
N ILE A 207 2.11 10.24 -9.79
CA ILE A 207 1.88 8.99 -10.54
C ILE A 207 0.69 8.23 -9.94
N GLU A 208 0.63 8.00 -8.63
CA GLU A 208 -0.50 7.32 -7.98
C GLU A 208 -1.81 8.10 -8.18
N ALA A 209 -1.78 9.44 -8.14
CA ALA A 209 -2.95 10.27 -8.44
C ALA A 209 -3.42 10.12 -9.89
N ALA A 210 -2.50 10.13 -10.85
CA ALA A 210 -2.81 9.94 -12.27
C ALA A 210 -3.36 8.54 -12.56
N MET A 211 -2.79 7.49 -11.96
CA MET A 211 -3.32 6.13 -12.04
C MET A 211 -4.74 6.03 -11.44
N MET A 212 -5.02 6.72 -10.33
CA MET A 212 -6.37 6.78 -9.76
C MET A 212 -7.34 7.51 -10.69
N ALA A 213 -6.93 8.65 -11.24
CA ALA A 213 -7.75 9.43 -12.14
C ALA A 213 -8.12 8.65 -13.41
N ALA A 214 -7.14 7.95 -14.00
CA ALA A 214 -7.33 7.11 -15.18
C ALA A 214 -7.91 5.72 -14.84
N ASN A 215 -8.26 5.46 -13.59
CA ASN A 215 -8.78 4.17 -13.12
C ASN A 215 -7.86 2.97 -13.44
N ILE A 216 -6.56 3.18 -13.52
CA ILE A 216 -5.56 2.13 -13.75
C ILE A 216 -5.39 1.34 -12.45
N ALA A 217 -5.66 0.04 -12.46
CA ALA A 217 -5.49 -0.81 -11.29
C ALA A 217 -4.01 -1.00 -10.94
N PRO A 218 -3.61 -0.91 -9.65
CA PRO A 218 -2.19 -0.90 -9.26
C PRO A 218 -1.45 -2.21 -9.50
N GLY A 219 -2.19 -3.33 -9.65
CA GLY A 219 -1.63 -4.66 -9.86
C GLY A 219 -1.58 -5.14 -11.32
N MET A 220 -2.04 -4.31 -12.30
CA MET A 220 -2.15 -4.75 -13.70
C MET A 220 -0.83 -5.18 -14.33
N ASN A 221 0.29 -4.54 -13.95
CA ASN A 221 1.59 -4.68 -14.63
C ASN A 221 2.60 -5.48 -13.80
N ARG A 222 2.12 -6.41 -12.98
CA ARG A 222 2.97 -7.26 -12.15
C ARG A 222 2.39 -8.66 -12.01
N GLY A 223 3.23 -9.64 -11.66
CA GLY A 223 2.79 -11.00 -11.32
C GLY A 223 2.56 -11.20 -9.82
N PHE A 224 1.87 -12.29 -9.48
CA PHE A 224 1.54 -12.69 -8.11
C PHE A 224 1.89 -14.15 -7.88
N THR A 225 2.34 -14.50 -6.67
CA THR A 225 2.69 -15.89 -6.33
C THR A 225 1.51 -16.85 -6.55
N ALA A 226 0.30 -16.40 -6.21
CA ALA A 226 -0.89 -17.24 -6.30
C ALA A 226 -1.37 -17.52 -7.74
N GLU A 227 -0.79 -16.90 -8.77
CA GLU A 227 -1.09 -17.25 -10.17
C GLU A 227 -0.70 -18.70 -10.51
N SER A 228 0.27 -19.25 -9.79
CA SER A 228 0.70 -20.64 -9.93
C SER A 228 -0.13 -21.65 -9.12
N TRP A 229 -1.06 -21.20 -8.26
CA TRP A 229 -1.86 -22.08 -7.39
C TRP A 229 -3.09 -22.63 -8.09
N THR A 230 -2.87 -23.34 -9.20
CA THR A 230 -3.93 -23.82 -10.10
C THR A 230 -4.80 -24.93 -9.52
N ASN A 231 -4.39 -25.51 -8.39
CA ASN A 231 -5.15 -26.52 -7.67
C ASN A 231 -6.48 -25.99 -7.06
N PHE A 232 -6.56 -24.67 -6.73
CA PHE A 232 -7.78 -24.06 -6.22
C PHE A 232 -8.06 -22.65 -6.78
N ILE A 233 -7.13 -22.03 -7.51
CA ILE A 233 -7.32 -20.76 -8.22
C ILE A 233 -7.18 -21.00 -9.73
N PRO A 234 -8.28 -21.17 -10.48
CA PRO A 234 -8.22 -21.33 -11.92
C PRO A 234 -7.52 -20.14 -12.62
N LYS A 235 -6.59 -20.40 -13.54
CA LYS A 235 -5.89 -19.35 -14.32
C LYS A 235 -6.86 -18.39 -15.01
N LYS A 236 -8.04 -18.85 -15.38
CA LYS A 236 -9.09 -18.05 -16.00
C LYS A 236 -9.48 -16.85 -15.13
N LEU A 237 -9.53 -17.00 -13.80
CA LEU A 237 -9.89 -15.90 -12.89
C LEU A 237 -8.88 -14.76 -12.92
N TRP A 238 -7.57 -15.07 -13.01
CA TRP A 238 -6.53 -14.05 -13.19
C TRP A 238 -6.68 -13.32 -14.51
N TYR A 239 -6.93 -14.07 -15.59
CA TYR A 239 -7.14 -13.48 -16.91
C TYR A 239 -8.38 -12.56 -16.92
N GLU A 240 -9.50 -13.01 -16.38
CA GLU A 240 -10.75 -12.24 -16.30
C GLU A 240 -10.57 -10.99 -15.43
N THR A 241 -9.84 -11.08 -14.31
CA THR A 241 -9.54 -9.93 -13.45
C THR A 241 -8.68 -8.89 -14.15
N ILE A 242 -7.66 -9.31 -14.89
CA ILE A 242 -6.81 -8.38 -15.67
C ILE A 242 -7.61 -7.76 -16.81
N GLN A 243 -8.50 -8.53 -17.47
CA GLN A 243 -9.39 -7.99 -18.50
C GLN A 243 -10.35 -6.95 -17.91
N GLU A 244 -10.98 -7.23 -16.78
CA GLU A 244 -11.81 -6.27 -16.03
C GLU A 244 -11.01 -4.98 -15.74
N ALA A 245 -9.77 -5.11 -15.25
CA ALA A 245 -8.92 -3.97 -14.94
C ALA A 245 -8.59 -3.14 -16.19
N ASN A 246 -8.33 -3.78 -17.35
CA ASN A 246 -8.08 -3.09 -18.61
C ASN A 246 -9.34 -2.36 -19.12
N ASP A 247 -10.50 -3.02 -19.03
CA ASP A 247 -11.79 -2.45 -19.49
C ASP A 247 -12.22 -1.23 -18.66
N MET A 248 -11.73 -1.13 -17.41
CA MET A 248 -12.01 -0.02 -16.50
C MET A 248 -11.12 1.21 -16.74
N VAL A 249 -10.05 1.11 -17.51
CA VAL A 249 -9.13 2.23 -17.77
C VAL A 249 -9.82 3.33 -18.55
N ASP A 250 -9.83 4.55 -18.01
CA ASP A 250 -10.30 5.75 -18.70
C ASP A 250 -9.14 6.38 -19.50
N THR A 251 -9.11 6.11 -20.80
CA THR A 251 -8.10 6.64 -21.72
C THR A 251 -8.34 8.09 -22.14
N ASP A 252 -9.55 8.60 -21.95
CA ASP A 252 -9.96 9.94 -22.38
C ASP A 252 -9.94 10.96 -21.23
N ILE A 253 -9.52 10.53 -20.02
CA ILE A 253 -9.46 11.39 -18.85
C ILE A 253 -8.55 12.59 -19.07
N SER A 254 -9.02 13.78 -18.68
CA SER A 254 -8.22 14.99 -18.63
C SER A 254 -8.10 15.46 -17.19
N VAL A 255 -6.87 15.57 -16.71
CA VAL A 255 -6.55 15.98 -15.33
C VAL A 255 -5.48 17.06 -15.31
N ASP A 256 -5.39 17.78 -14.20
CA ASP A 256 -4.33 18.75 -13.95
C ASP A 256 -3.52 18.30 -12.74
N ILE A 257 -2.49 17.52 -13.00
CA ILE A 257 -1.57 16.98 -11.99
C ILE A 257 -0.18 17.51 -12.28
N GLN A 258 0.48 18.09 -11.28
CA GLN A 258 1.79 18.70 -11.43
C GLN A 258 2.73 18.19 -10.33
N GLY A 259 3.96 17.90 -10.71
CA GLY A 259 5.04 17.51 -9.82
C GLY A 259 6.24 18.45 -9.97
N TYR A 260 6.73 19.02 -8.87
CA TYR A 260 7.91 19.88 -8.86
C TYR A 260 8.97 19.32 -7.93
N ASP A 261 10.21 19.53 -8.29
CA ASP A 261 11.37 19.32 -7.43
C ASP A 261 12.46 20.31 -7.82
N ILE A 262 13.33 20.66 -6.87
CA ILE A 262 14.46 21.55 -7.12
C ILE A 262 15.56 20.84 -7.92
N ASP A 263 15.66 19.53 -7.79
CA ASP A 263 16.67 18.68 -8.42
C ASP A 263 16.21 18.22 -9.82
N PRO A 264 16.89 18.67 -10.91
CA PRO A 264 16.51 18.32 -12.27
C PRO A 264 16.66 16.82 -12.56
N ASP A 265 17.61 16.14 -11.94
CA ASP A 265 17.83 14.69 -12.14
C ASP A 265 16.70 13.88 -11.53
N VAL A 266 16.21 14.32 -10.38
CA VAL A 266 15.05 13.72 -9.71
C VAL A 266 13.79 13.93 -10.54
N VAL A 267 13.60 15.10 -11.15
CA VAL A 267 12.49 15.39 -12.07
C VAL A 267 12.57 14.50 -13.33
N ALA A 268 13.76 14.27 -13.86
CA ALA A 268 13.95 13.35 -14.99
C ALA A 268 13.54 11.92 -14.61
N ASN A 269 13.94 11.44 -13.45
CA ASN A 269 13.54 10.14 -12.92
C ASN A 269 12.01 10.03 -12.73
N ALA A 270 11.35 11.11 -12.28
CA ALA A 270 9.89 11.14 -12.14
C ALA A 270 9.17 10.99 -13.49
N ARG A 271 9.68 11.62 -14.55
CA ARG A 271 9.16 11.47 -15.92
C ARG A 271 9.30 10.03 -16.45
N GLU A 272 10.47 9.40 -16.26
CA GLU A 272 10.68 8.01 -16.67
C GLU A 272 9.77 7.03 -15.90
N ASN A 273 9.59 7.24 -14.59
CA ASN A 273 8.66 6.45 -13.79
C ASN A 273 7.21 6.63 -14.27
N ALA A 274 6.78 7.87 -14.56
CA ALA A 274 5.44 8.14 -15.08
C ALA A 274 5.20 7.50 -16.45
N LYS A 275 6.21 7.53 -17.32
CA LYS A 275 6.18 6.85 -18.62
C LYS A 275 6.07 5.33 -18.46
N SER A 276 6.83 4.75 -17.53
CA SER A 276 6.74 3.32 -17.20
C SER A 276 5.36 2.95 -16.62
N ALA A 277 4.69 3.87 -15.91
CA ALA A 277 3.33 3.70 -15.42
C ALA A 277 2.25 3.96 -16.49
N GLY A 278 2.62 4.47 -17.68
CA GLY A 278 1.68 4.83 -18.76
C GLY A 278 0.85 6.10 -18.49
N VAL A 279 1.31 6.99 -17.59
CA VAL A 279 0.57 8.19 -17.16
C VAL A 279 1.33 9.50 -17.36
N ASP A 280 2.45 9.48 -18.09
CA ASP A 280 3.30 10.65 -18.32
C ASP A 280 2.54 11.80 -19.03
N HIS A 281 1.61 11.47 -19.90
CA HIS A 281 0.73 12.45 -20.60
C HIS A 281 -0.27 13.15 -19.66
N LEU A 282 -0.51 12.62 -18.47
CA LEU A 282 -1.44 13.17 -17.46
C LEU A 282 -0.74 14.07 -16.42
N ILE A 283 0.61 14.12 -16.43
CA ILE A 283 1.38 14.78 -15.38
C ILE A 283 2.35 15.80 -15.97
N HIS A 284 2.33 17.01 -15.45
CA HIS A 284 3.34 18.01 -15.78
C HIS A 284 4.44 18.02 -14.71
N PHE A 285 5.63 17.52 -15.05
CA PHE A 285 6.81 17.58 -14.20
C PHE A 285 7.73 18.73 -14.57
N GLN A 286 8.14 19.52 -13.58
CA GLN A 286 9.00 20.68 -13.79
C GLN A 286 10.03 20.84 -12.65
N GLN A 287 11.27 21.21 -13.00
CA GLN A 287 12.22 21.73 -12.02
C GLN A 287 11.72 23.08 -11.53
N ARG A 288 11.40 23.18 -10.23
CA ARG A 288 10.89 24.42 -9.61
C ARG A 288 11.12 24.39 -8.11
N GLU A 289 11.51 25.54 -7.54
CA GLU A 289 11.53 25.73 -6.10
C GLU A 289 10.11 25.95 -5.56
N VAL A 290 9.87 25.52 -4.32
CA VAL A 290 8.56 25.71 -3.67
C VAL A 290 8.23 27.19 -3.49
N ALA A 291 9.24 28.05 -3.30
CA ALA A 291 9.05 29.49 -3.18
C ALA A 291 8.43 30.13 -4.44
N ASP A 292 8.67 29.55 -5.62
CA ASP A 292 8.16 30.01 -6.91
C ASP A 292 6.80 29.39 -7.28
N MET A 293 6.22 28.60 -6.38
CA MET A 293 4.96 27.94 -6.63
C MET A 293 3.81 28.95 -6.66
N HIS A 294 3.16 29.08 -7.80
CA HIS A 294 1.94 29.86 -7.99
C HIS A 294 1.00 29.18 -8.96
N HIS A 295 -0.28 29.40 -8.83
CA HIS A 295 -1.27 28.83 -9.73
C HIS A 295 -2.52 29.72 -9.87
N PRO A 296 -3.03 29.96 -11.11
CA PRO A 296 -4.19 30.84 -11.33
C PRO A 296 -5.52 30.19 -10.95
N LYS A 297 -5.61 28.85 -10.98
CA LYS A 297 -6.84 28.14 -10.63
C LYS A 297 -7.05 28.13 -9.12
N LYS A 298 -8.34 28.19 -8.72
CA LYS A 298 -8.78 28.10 -7.31
C LYS A 298 -9.09 26.65 -6.93
N TYR A 299 -9.18 26.42 -5.64
CA TYR A 299 -9.62 25.15 -5.02
C TYR A 299 -8.74 23.95 -5.36
N GLY A 300 -7.45 24.12 -5.57
CA GLY A 300 -6.50 23.06 -5.82
C GLY A 300 -6.07 22.33 -4.54
N PHE A 301 -5.24 21.33 -4.73
CA PHE A 301 -4.68 20.49 -3.68
C PHE A 301 -3.16 20.46 -3.76
N ILE A 302 -2.50 20.68 -2.63
CA ILE A 302 -1.12 20.27 -2.42
C ILE A 302 -1.16 18.97 -1.63
N ILE A 303 -0.53 17.91 -2.14
CA ILE A 303 -0.35 16.64 -1.42
C ILE A 303 1.13 16.27 -1.56
N SER A 304 1.87 16.25 -0.46
CA SER A 304 3.32 16.17 -0.56
C SER A 304 4.00 15.53 0.65
N ASN A 305 5.20 15.04 0.40
CA ASN A 305 6.15 14.52 1.39
C ASN A 305 7.43 15.38 1.36
N PRO A 306 7.41 16.60 1.96
CA PRO A 306 8.58 17.47 1.97
C PRO A 306 9.72 16.87 2.81
N PRO A 307 10.97 17.32 2.63
CA PRO A 307 12.07 16.93 3.49
C PRO A 307 11.79 17.23 4.97
N TYR A 308 12.14 16.29 5.85
CA TYR A 308 11.96 16.44 7.31
C TYR A 308 13.26 16.22 8.11
N GLY A 309 14.42 16.32 7.42
CA GLY A 309 15.74 16.39 8.04
C GLY A 309 16.22 15.07 8.64
N GLU A 310 16.46 14.09 7.80
CA GLU A 310 17.08 12.82 8.24
C GLU A 310 18.55 13.03 8.67
N ARG A 311 19.23 14.06 8.17
CA ARG A 311 20.60 14.44 8.50
C ARG A 311 20.65 15.71 9.35
N LEU A 312 21.67 15.82 10.21
CA LEU A 312 21.87 16.98 11.07
C LEU A 312 21.99 18.30 10.30
N GLU A 313 22.67 18.27 9.15
CA GLU A 313 22.86 19.45 8.28
C GLU A 313 21.54 19.90 7.64
N GLU A 314 20.67 18.96 7.29
CA GLU A 314 19.34 19.23 6.73
C GLU A 314 18.40 19.87 7.76
N LYS A 315 18.53 19.51 9.05
CA LYS A 315 17.66 20.02 10.13
C LYS A 315 17.72 21.53 10.30
N SER A 316 18.88 22.15 10.09
CA SER A 316 19.04 23.60 10.21
C SER A 316 18.30 24.38 9.11
N ALA A 317 18.07 23.78 7.95
CA ALA A 317 17.37 24.38 6.82
C ALA A 317 15.82 24.23 6.90
N LEU A 318 15.30 23.30 7.72
CA LEU A 318 13.87 23.04 7.82
C LEU A 318 13.01 24.26 8.20
N PRO A 319 13.40 25.11 9.17
CA PRO A 319 12.63 26.30 9.49
C PRO A 319 12.37 27.21 8.29
N ALA A 320 13.40 27.46 7.49
CA ALA A 320 13.31 28.29 6.28
C ALA A 320 12.45 27.60 5.22
N LEU A 321 12.65 26.31 4.98
CA LEU A 321 11.87 25.52 4.02
C LEU A 321 10.38 25.52 4.35
N TYR A 322 10.01 25.22 5.59
CA TYR A 322 8.60 25.17 5.99
C TYR A 322 7.95 26.55 6.01
N LYS A 323 8.74 27.61 6.25
CA LYS A 323 8.27 28.99 6.04
C LYS A 323 7.97 29.27 4.56
N GLN A 324 8.83 28.86 3.64
CA GLN A 324 8.60 28.98 2.20
C GLN A 324 7.36 28.23 1.75
N ILE A 325 7.15 26.98 2.26
CA ILE A 325 5.92 26.22 2.02
C ILE A 325 4.68 27.02 2.48
N GLY A 326 4.72 27.59 3.68
CA GLY A 326 3.62 28.38 4.22
C GLY A 326 3.35 29.65 3.42
N ASP A 327 4.39 30.36 2.98
CA ASP A 327 4.25 31.58 2.20
C ASP A 327 3.72 31.28 0.78
N ALA A 328 4.21 30.24 0.11
CA ALA A 328 3.70 29.78 -1.17
C ALA A 328 2.22 29.35 -1.07
N TYR A 329 1.86 28.58 -0.03
CA TYR A 329 0.48 28.17 0.21
C TYR A 329 -0.48 29.34 0.41
N LYS A 330 -0.07 30.39 1.15
CA LYS A 330 -0.87 31.61 1.35
C LYS A 330 -1.15 32.37 0.04
N GLY A 331 -0.27 32.24 -0.95
CA GLY A 331 -0.45 32.85 -2.27
C GLY A 331 -1.48 32.12 -3.15
N LEU A 332 -1.99 30.97 -2.75
CA LEU A 332 -2.93 30.15 -3.51
C LEU A 332 -4.37 30.40 -3.07
N ASP A 333 -5.25 30.72 -4.00
CA ASP A 333 -6.65 31.07 -3.70
C ASP A 333 -7.51 29.81 -3.45
N ALA A 334 -7.96 29.67 -2.19
CA ALA A 334 -8.86 28.61 -1.75
C ALA A 334 -8.31 27.17 -1.86
N TRP A 335 -7.00 27.00 -1.81
CA TRP A 335 -6.36 25.68 -1.87
C TRP A 335 -6.39 24.95 -0.52
N SER A 336 -6.34 23.62 -0.61
CA SER A 336 -6.09 22.73 0.53
C SER A 336 -4.67 22.18 0.44
N MET A 337 -4.02 22.01 1.59
CA MET A 337 -2.67 21.45 1.64
C MET A 337 -2.63 20.27 2.61
N TYR A 338 -2.01 19.19 2.16
CA TYR A 338 -1.85 17.93 2.88
C TYR A 338 -0.37 17.54 2.87
N LEU A 339 0.25 17.48 4.04
CA LEU A 339 1.67 17.19 4.18
C LEU A 339 1.91 16.00 5.11
N ILE A 340 2.72 15.03 4.65
CA ILE A 340 3.24 14.00 5.55
C ILE A 340 4.65 14.39 5.97
N THR A 341 4.90 14.52 7.27
CA THR A 341 6.22 14.92 7.80
C THR A 341 6.42 14.42 9.23
N SER A 342 7.68 14.19 9.60
CA SER A 342 8.09 13.98 11.00
C SER A 342 8.57 15.26 11.68
N TYR A 343 8.61 16.39 10.97
CA TYR A 343 9.07 17.66 11.53
C TYR A 343 8.02 18.25 12.49
N GLU A 344 8.30 18.23 13.78
CA GLU A 344 7.34 18.59 14.83
C GLU A 344 6.95 20.07 14.81
N ASP A 345 7.85 20.97 14.38
CA ASP A 345 7.58 22.41 14.28
C ASP A 345 6.94 22.84 12.94
N ALA A 346 6.47 21.90 12.11
CA ALA A 346 5.92 22.19 10.79
C ALA A 346 4.82 23.27 10.83
N GLU A 347 3.83 23.14 11.70
CA GLU A 347 2.72 24.11 11.83
C GLU A 347 3.21 25.53 12.20
N ARG A 348 4.23 25.60 13.07
CA ARG A 348 4.82 26.88 13.51
C ARG A 348 5.44 27.64 12.35
N TYR A 349 6.26 26.97 11.53
CA TYR A 349 6.96 27.63 10.42
C TYR A 349 6.07 27.83 9.19
N ILE A 350 5.09 26.95 8.93
CA ILE A 350 4.03 27.20 7.94
C ILE A 350 3.19 28.43 8.32
N GLY A 351 3.12 28.75 9.62
CA GLY A 351 2.39 29.91 10.14
C GLY A 351 0.87 29.70 10.16
N ARG A 352 0.43 28.45 10.16
CA ARG A 352 -0.97 28.03 10.29
C ARG A 352 -1.04 26.71 11.04
N LYS A 353 -2.00 26.58 11.95
CA LYS A 353 -2.34 25.33 12.60
C LYS A 353 -3.16 24.45 11.65
N ALA A 354 -2.87 23.16 11.57
CA ALA A 354 -3.62 22.21 10.78
C ALA A 354 -5.03 22.04 11.35
N ASP A 355 -6.01 21.89 10.47
CA ASP A 355 -7.41 21.59 10.85
C ASP A 355 -7.53 20.18 11.42
N LYS A 356 -6.71 19.25 10.90
CA LYS A 356 -6.58 17.88 11.40
C LYS A 356 -5.13 17.40 11.22
N ASN A 357 -4.72 16.47 12.07
CA ASN A 357 -3.53 15.67 11.85
C ASN A 357 -3.81 14.20 12.15
N ARG A 358 -3.05 13.33 11.50
CA ARG A 358 -3.12 11.89 11.74
C ARG A 358 -1.71 11.33 11.88
N LYS A 359 -1.46 10.61 12.96
CA LYS A 359 -0.21 9.89 13.16
C LYS A 359 -0.14 8.71 12.19
N ILE A 360 0.93 8.62 11.42
CA ILE A 360 1.18 7.58 10.43
C ILE A 360 2.66 7.20 10.50
N TYR A 361 3.00 5.97 10.12
CA TYR A 361 4.39 5.55 10.03
C TYR A 361 4.79 5.43 8.56
N ASN A 362 5.87 6.14 8.19
CA ASN A 362 6.55 5.96 6.91
C ASN A 362 7.77 5.06 7.15
N GLY A 363 7.66 3.78 6.86
CA GLY A 363 8.62 2.77 7.32
C GLY A 363 8.69 2.73 8.85
N MET A 364 9.88 2.98 9.41
CA MET A 364 10.11 3.04 10.87
C MET A 364 9.94 4.47 11.44
N ILE A 365 9.77 5.47 10.58
CA ILE A 365 9.71 6.87 10.99
C ILE A 365 8.28 7.24 11.39
N LYS A 366 8.12 7.74 12.60
CA LYS A 366 6.85 8.33 13.05
C LYS A 366 6.66 9.67 12.34
N THR A 367 5.59 9.78 11.58
CA THR A 367 5.19 10.99 10.86
C THR A 367 3.78 11.42 11.24
N TYR A 368 3.41 12.62 10.83
CA TYR A 368 2.05 13.13 10.91
C TYR A 368 1.59 13.58 9.54
N PHE A 369 0.36 13.23 9.19
CA PHE A 369 -0.32 13.73 8.01
C PHE A 369 -1.16 14.95 8.41
N TYR A 370 -0.59 16.12 8.21
CA TYR A 370 -1.22 17.41 8.49
C TYR A 370 -2.18 17.80 7.36
N GLN A 371 -3.36 18.27 7.73
CA GLN A 371 -4.41 18.65 6.80
C GLN A 371 -4.79 20.11 7.01
N PHE A 372 -4.43 20.97 6.06
CA PHE A 372 -4.78 22.39 6.04
C PHE A 372 -5.89 22.56 5.00
N MET A 373 -7.14 22.62 5.47
CA MET A 373 -8.30 22.60 4.59
C MET A 373 -8.61 24.00 4.05
N GLY A 374 -8.77 24.09 2.73
CA GLY A 374 -9.34 25.24 2.05
C GLY A 374 -10.87 25.17 1.98
N PRO A 375 -11.53 26.25 1.56
CA PRO A 375 -12.97 26.27 1.39
C PRO A 375 -13.40 25.32 0.26
N LYS A 376 -14.61 24.78 0.40
CA LYS A 376 -15.22 23.99 -0.69
C LYS A 376 -15.63 24.90 -1.86
N PRO A 377 -15.51 24.43 -3.12
CA PRO A 377 -16.03 25.18 -4.25
C PRO A 377 -17.55 25.39 -4.09
N PRO A 378 -18.10 26.49 -4.62
CA PRO A 378 -19.53 26.70 -4.64
C PRO A 378 -20.21 25.56 -5.40
N LYS A 379 -21.38 25.13 -4.91
CA LYS A 379 -22.18 24.14 -5.64
C LYS A 379 -22.52 24.70 -7.01
N ARG A 380 -22.22 23.95 -8.10
CA ARG A 380 -22.72 24.29 -9.42
C ARG A 380 -24.25 24.40 -9.33
N LYS A 381 -24.82 25.53 -9.72
CA LYS A 381 -26.27 25.61 -9.93
C LYS A 381 -26.60 24.57 -11.01
N LYS A 382 -27.51 23.63 -10.70
CA LYS A 382 -28.11 22.80 -11.75
C LYS A 382 -28.90 23.76 -12.60
N ASP A 383 -28.44 24.01 -13.83
CA ASP A 383 -29.28 24.63 -14.84
C ASP A 383 -30.45 23.65 -15.09
N HIS A 384 -31.65 24.13 -14.81
CA HIS A 384 -32.91 23.40 -15.00
C HIS A 384 -33.30 23.40 -16.48
#